data_cc8d4e7ccb4ffe8bc94f08ade72a0f10
#
_entry.id   cc8d4e7ccb4ffe8bc94f08ade72a0f10
#
_cell.length_a   1.000
_cell.length_b   1.000
_cell.length_c   1.000
_cell.angle_alpha   90.00
_cell.angle_beta   90.00
_cell.angle_gamma   90.00
#
_symmetry.space_group_name_H-M   'P 1'
#
loop_
_entity.id
_entity.type
_entity.pdbx_description
1 polymer ?
#
loop_
_entity_poly.entity_id
_entity_poly.type
_entity_poly.pdbx_seq_one_letter_code
_entity_poly.pdbx_strand_id
1 'polypeptide(L)'
;MLFTLIAIAAIIGCLTLLIVVLSALSPTKLEYTETITVNAPVGDVYDDIRFQDRLMRWSAWPKETKSKCAVDTGHTIEGEDGTVGTRTVFFSKGKAMGFQEIQSLKPNHSVTFTLEGAGPPHFPTMVFKFEELSPEKTKVVLAFTNRMPPPFNLIWNFAGISKWTRKMHVKD
;
A
#
# COMPACT_ATOMS: atom_id res chain seq x y z
N MET A 1 -6.03 47.97 11.09
CA MET A 1 -6.62 47.05 10.10
C MET A 1 -5.62 46.69 8.97
N LEU A 2 -5.02 47.65 8.28
CA LEU A 2 -4.05 47.34 7.19
C LEU A 2 -2.81 46.58 7.69
N PHE A 3 -2.19 47.00 8.78
CA PHE A 3 -1.02 46.30 9.37
C PHE A 3 -1.34 44.86 9.79
N THR A 4 -2.54 44.60 10.30
CA THR A 4 -2.97 43.27 10.67
C THR A 4 -3.11 42.34 9.45
N LEU A 5 -3.67 42.89 8.33
CA LEU A 5 -3.78 42.14 7.08
C LEU A 5 -2.40 41.84 6.46
N ILE A 6 -1.47 42.80 6.49
CA ILE A 6 -0.10 42.58 6.03
C ILE A 6 0.61 41.53 6.87
N ALA A 7 0.47 41.58 8.20
CA ALA A 7 1.07 40.57 9.09
C ALA A 7 0.51 39.18 8.81
N ILE A 8 -0.81 39.04 8.64
CA ILE A 8 -1.44 37.76 8.30
C ILE A 8 -0.92 37.24 6.94
N ALA A 9 -0.86 38.10 5.92
CA ALA A 9 -0.35 37.73 4.61
C ALA A 9 1.12 37.29 4.66
N ALA A 10 1.95 37.97 5.43
CA ALA A 10 3.35 37.58 5.64
C ALA A 10 3.48 36.22 6.35
N ILE A 11 2.68 35.99 7.38
CA ILE A 11 2.67 34.67 8.09
C ILE A 11 2.25 33.56 7.13
N ILE A 12 1.19 33.74 6.36
CA ILE A 12 0.73 32.75 5.37
C ILE A 12 1.83 32.48 4.34
N GLY A 13 2.47 33.56 3.83
CA GLY A 13 3.57 33.42 2.88
C GLY A 13 4.75 32.63 3.44
N CYS A 14 5.17 32.93 4.67
CA CYS A 14 6.24 32.19 5.36
C CYS A 14 5.87 30.72 5.57
N LEU A 15 4.64 30.42 6.02
CA LEU A 15 4.18 29.05 6.21
C LEU A 15 4.13 28.27 4.91
N THR A 16 3.63 28.89 3.84
CA THR A 16 3.60 28.28 2.50
C THR A 16 5.01 27.97 2.01
N LEU A 17 5.94 28.93 2.13
CA LEU A 17 7.33 28.72 1.76
C LEU A 17 7.97 27.60 2.58
N LEU A 18 7.71 27.56 3.87
CA LEU A 18 8.22 26.50 4.75
C LEU A 18 7.70 25.12 4.30
N ILE A 19 6.41 24.99 4.00
CA ILE A 19 5.81 23.74 3.51
C ILE A 19 6.46 23.31 2.18
N VAL A 20 6.67 24.24 1.25
CA VAL A 20 7.31 23.95 -0.03
C VAL A 20 8.74 23.45 0.17
N VAL A 21 9.54 24.14 0.99
CA VAL A 21 10.93 23.75 1.28
C VAL A 21 10.99 22.40 1.97
N LEU A 22 10.20 22.18 3.03
CA LEU A 22 10.17 20.89 3.75
C LEU A 22 9.71 19.76 2.83
N SER A 23 8.74 20.02 1.96
CA SER A 23 8.25 19.02 1.01
C SER A 23 9.30 18.68 -0.06
N ALA A 24 10.05 19.68 -0.54
CA ALA A 24 11.14 19.46 -1.50
C ALA A 24 12.31 18.64 -0.89
N LEU A 25 12.57 18.81 0.41
CA LEU A 25 13.60 18.06 1.14
C LEU A 25 13.14 16.70 1.63
N SER A 26 11.84 16.44 1.67
CA SER A 26 11.29 15.17 2.15
C SER A 26 11.34 14.09 1.07
N PRO A 27 11.63 12.81 1.44
CA PRO A 27 11.58 11.71 0.50
C PRO A 27 10.21 11.62 -0.19
N THR A 28 10.23 11.47 -1.52
CA THR A 28 9.03 11.26 -2.33
C THR A 28 8.79 9.78 -2.64
N LYS A 29 9.76 8.93 -2.37
CA LYS A 29 9.75 7.51 -2.70
C LYS A 29 9.88 6.68 -1.43
N LEU A 30 9.01 5.68 -1.31
CA LEU A 30 9.10 4.61 -0.33
C LEU A 30 9.35 3.31 -1.06
N GLU A 31 10.47 2.67 -0.78
CA GLU A 31 10.79 1.34 -1.29
C GLU A 31 11.32 0.48 -0.16
N TYR A 32 10.88 -0.76 -0.13
CA TYR A 32 11.43 -1.79 0.74
C TYR A 32 11.18 -3.17 0.18
N THR A 33 11.96 -4.11 0.66
CA THR A 33 11.85 -5.53 0.33
C THR A 33 11.84 -6.30 1.64
N GLU A 34 10.88 -7.21 1.78
CA GLU A 34 10.78 -8.15 2.89
C GLU A 34 10.89 -9.58 2.35
N THR A 35 11.47 -10.47 3.12
CA THR A 35 11.69 -11.84 2.69
C THR A 35 11.33 -12.80 3.82
N ILE A 36 10.53 -13.80 3.48
CA ILE A 36 10.20 -14.90 4.39
C ILE A 36 10.41 -16.25 3.70
N THR A 37 10.48 -17.30 4.49
CA THR A 37 10.47 -18.67 4.00
C THR A 37 9.25 -19.37 4.56
N VAL A 38 8.46 -19.97 3.65
CA VAL A 38 7.23 -20.70 3.97
C VAL A 38 7.49 -22.18 3.75
N ASN A 39 7.04 -23.02 4.68
CA ASN A 39 7.11 -24.48 4.55
C ASN A 39 5.88 -24.99 3.79
N ALA A 40 5.86 -24.75 2.49
CA ALA A 40 4.82 -25.18 1.56
C ALA A 40 5.37 -25.19 0.13
N PRO A 41 4.79 -25.99 -0.78
CA PRO A 41 5.10 -26.01 -2.20
C PRO A 41 4.87 -24.64 -2.85
N VAL A 42 5.70 -24.29 -3.84
CA VAL A 42 5.63 -22.98 -4.51
C VAL A 42 4.27 -22.74 -5.17
N GLY A 43 3.62 -23.77 -5.70
CA GLY A 43 2.29 -23.67 -6.30
C GLY A 43 1.21 -23.24 -5.31
N ASP A 44 1.23 -23.83 -4.10
CA ASP A 44 0.27 -23.49 -3.04
C ASP A 44 0.46 -22.07 -2.55
N VAL A 45 1.70 -21.65 -2.32
CA VAL A 45 2.04 -20.28 -1.90
C VAL A 45 1.68 -19.27 -2.98
N TYR A 46 1.93 -19.60 -4.26
CA TYR A 46 1.53 -18.76 -5.38
C TYR A 46 0.00 -18.60 -5.45
N ASP A 47 -0.75 -19.69 -5.30
CA ASP A 47 -2.21 -19.69 -5.33
C ASP A 47 -2.82 -18.94 -4.14
N ASP A 48 -2.22 -19.03 -2.95
CA ASP A 48 -2.67 -18.28 -1.77
C ASP A 48 -2.47 -16.76 -1.89
N ILE A 49 -1.60 -16.34 -2.80
CA ILE A 49 -1.36 -14.91 -3.06
C ILE A 49 -2.12 -14.43 -4.29
N ARG A 50 -2.21 -15.19 -5.38
CA ARG A 50 -2.94 -14.76 -6.58
C ARG A 50 -4.45 -14.74 -6.40
N PHE A 51 -5.01 -15.70 -5.65
CA PHE A 51 -6.44 -15.69 -5.31
C PHE A 51 -6.70 -14.68 -4.21
N GLN A 52 -7.36 -13.59 -4.55
CA GLN A 52 -7.57 -12.48 -3.63
C GLN A 52 -8.48 -12.86 -2.44
N ASP A 53 -9.43 -13.78 -2.65
CA ASP A 53 -10.22 -14.34 -1.54
C ASP A 53 -9.33 -15.05 -0.52
N ARG A 54 -8.35 -15.84 -0.96
CA ARG A 54 -7.39 -16.51 -0.06
C ARG A 54 -6.46 -15.50 0.61
N LEU A 55 -5.89 -14.55 -0.15
CA LEU A 55 -5.03 -13.51 0.35
C LEU A 55 -5.71 -12.71 1.47
N MET A 56 -6.98 -12.32 1.28
CA MET A 56 -7.73 -11.52 2.28
C MET A 56 -8.04 -12.28 3.58
N ARG A 57 -8.02 -13.60 3.58
CA ARG A 57 -8.26 -14.40 4.80
C ARG A 57 -7.11 -14.31 5.81
N TRP A 58 -5.88 -14.28 5.34
CA TRP A 58 -4.69 -14.26 6.20
C TRP A 58 -4.04 -12.89 6.30
N SER A 59 -4.15 -12.03 5.30
CA SER A 59 -3.56 -10.70 5.29
C SER A 59 -3.92 -9.87 6.54
N ALA A 60 -2.94 -9.19 7.07
CA ALA A 60 -3.08 -8.30 8.22
C ALA A 60 -3.81 -7.00 7.86
N TRP A 61 -3.82 -6.59 6.59
CA TRP A 61 -4.41 -5.33 6.13
C TRP A 61 -5.86 -5.11 6.53
N PRO A 62 -6.81 -6.02 6.24
CA PRO A 62 -8.20 -5.84 6.64
C PRO A 62 -8.37 -5.80 8.15
N LYS A 63 -7.64 -6.63 8.88
CA LYS A 63 -7.75 -6.78 10.33
C LYS A 63 -7.24 -5.54 11.06
N GLU A 64 -6.08 -5.03 10.70
CA GLU A 64 -5.45 -3.89 11.35
C GLU A 64 -6.13 -2.57 10.96
N THR A 65 -6.63 -2.43 9.74
CA THR A 65 -7.39 -1.26 9.32
C THR A 65 -8.68 -1.15 10.11
N LYS A 66 -9.39 -2.26 10.30
CA LYS A 66 -10.59 -2.33 11.15
C LYS A 66 -10.27 -1.95 12.60
N SER A 67 -9.18 -2.46 13.15
CA SER A 67 -8.77 -2.19 14.53
C SER A 67 -8.41 -0.72 14.77
N LYS A 68 -7.69 -0.08 13.84
CA LYS A 68 -7.22 1.31 14.03
C LYS A 68 -8.27 2.36 13.74
N CYS A 69 -9.14 2.11 12.77
CA CYS A 69 -10.11 3.11 12.34
C CYS A 69 -11.44 2.99 13.06
N ALA A 70 -11.66 1.96 13.89
CA ALA A 70 -12.94 1.64 14.56
C ALA A 70 -14.14 1.68 13.58
N VAL A 71 -13.90 1.31 12.31
CA VAL A 71 -14.85 1.48 11.21
C VAL A 71 -15.17 0.11 10.64
N ASP A 72 -16.43 -0.07 10.25
CA ASP A 72 -16.84 -1.23 9.48
C ASP A 72 -16.14 -1.18 8.11
N THR A 73 -15.08 -2.00 7.98
CA THR A 73 -14.30 -2.15 6.76
C THR A 73 -14.66 -3.48 6.12
N GLY A 74 -15.13 -3.42 4.88
CA GLY A 74 -15.40 -4.58 4.05
C GLY A 74 -14.55 -4.55 2.79
N HIS A 75 -14.57 -5.64 2.05
CA HIS A 75 -14.02 -5.69 0.71
C HIS A 75 -14.94 -6.49 -0.22
N THR A 76 -14.85 -6.22 -1.51
CA THR A 76 -15.47 -7.03 -2.57
C THR A 76 -14.43 -7.35 -3.62
N ILE A 77 -14.56 -8.52 -4.24
CA ILE A 77 -13.72 -8.93 -5.36
C ILE A 77 -14.52 -8.71 -6.65
N GLU A 78 -13.95 -7.96 -7.56
CA GLU A 78 -14.51 -7.65 -8.88
C GLU A 78 -13.67 -8.35 -9.95
N GLY A 79 -14.33 -9.04 -10.88
CA GLY A 79 -13.69 -9.86 -11.91
C GLY A 79 -13.55 -11.32 -11.51
N GLU A 80 -12.89 -12.12 -12.34
CA GLU A 80 -12.60 -13.53 -12.08
C GLU A 80 -11.39 -13.66 -11.17
N ASP A 81 -11.61 -14.16 -9.95
CA ASP A 81 -10.57 -14.22 -8.92
C ASP A 81 -9.33 -15.01 -9.39
N GLY A 82 -8.16 -14.46 -9.11
CA GLY A 82 -6.87 -15.03 -9.51
C GLY A 82 -6.49 -14.82 -10.97
N THR A 83 -7.15 -13.89 -11.70
CA THR A 83 -6.78 -13.48 -13.06
C THR A 83 -6.29 -12.05 -13.12
N VAL A 84 -5.57 -11.68 -14.20
CA VAL A 84 -5.14 -10.29 -14.42
C VAL A 84 -6.36 -9.39 -14.60
N GLY A 85 -6.35 -8.23 -13.94
CA GLY A 85 -7.48 -7.29 -13.91
C GLY A 85 -8.47 -7.51 -12.76
N THR A 86 -8.37 -8.61 -12.02
CA THR A 86 -9.16 -8.80 -10.79
C THR A 86 -8.83 -7.72 -9.78
N ARG A 87 -9.86 -7.12 -9.19
CA ARG A 87 -9.76 -6.06 -8.18
C ARG A 87 -10.36 -6.50 -6.85
N THR A 88 -9.64 -6.27 -5.78
CA THR A 88 -10.22 -6.20 -4.44
C THR A 88 -10.47 -4.75 -4.09
N VAL A 89 -11.74 -4.36 -4.00
CA VAL A 89 -12.16 -3.00 -3.61
C VAL A 89 -12.41 -2.97 -2.11
N PHE A 90 -11.76 -2.04 -1.42
CA PHE A 90 -11.89 -1.85 0.03
C PHE A 90 -12.90 -0.76 0.34
N PHE A 91 -13.74 -1.00 1.33
CA PHE A 91 -14.78 -0.08 1.76
C PHE A 91 -14.59 0.33 3.21
N SER A 92 -15.02 1.55 3.51
CA SER A 92 -15.17 2.06 4.86
C SER A 92 -16.47 2.87 4.95
N LYS A 93 -17.35 2.53 5.90
CA LYS A 93 -18.67 3.15 6.03
C LYS A 93 -19.46 3.20 4.71
N GLY A 94 -19.42 2.12 3.93
CA GLY A 94 -20.10 2.00 2.64
C GLY A 94 -19.51 2.81 1.49
N LYS A 95 -18.35 3.48 1.69
CA LYS A 95 -17.62 4.20 0.63
C LYS A 95 -16.37 3.46 0.22
N ALA A 96 -16.11 3.36 -1.08
CA ALA A 96 -14.86 2.83 -1.60
C ALA A 96 -13.69 3.73 -1.14
N MET A 97 -12.64 3.11 -0.59
CA MET A 97 -11.46 3.77 -0.05
C MET A 97 -10.21 3.51 -0.89
N GLY A 98 -10.29 2.57 -1.80
CA GLY A 98 -9.20 2.18 -2.68
C GLY A 98 -9.38 0.75 -3.17
N PHE A 99 -8.43 0.31 -3.98
CA PHE A 99 -8.43 -1.06 -4.51
C PHE A 99 -7.02 -1.63 -4.60
N GLN A 100 -6.97 -2.94 -4.73
CA GLN A 100 -5.80 -3.71 -5.13
C GLN A 100 -6.15 -4.49 -6.40
N GLU A 101 -5.36 -4.34 -7.47
CA GLU A 101 -5.60 -4.98 -8.77
C GLU A 101 -4.42 -5.84 -9.18
N ILE A 102 -4.71 -7.03 -9.68
CA ILE A 102 -3.68 -7.90 -10.28
C ILE A 102 -3.28 -7.35 -11.64
N GLN A 103 -2.02 -6.90 -11.76
CA GLN A 103 -1.47 -6.37 -13.01
C GLN A 103 -0.76 -7.44 -13.85
N SER A 104 -0.12 -8.40 -13.19
CA SER A 104 0.66 -9.42 -13.87
C SER A 104 0.76 -10.68 -13.04
N LEU A 105 0.68 -11.82 -13.71
CA LEU A 105 0.85 -13.15 -13.16
C LEU A 105 1.91 -13.90 -13.96
N LYS A 106 2.90 -14.44 -13.25
CA LYS A 106 3.85 -15.41 -13.79
C LYS A 106 3.77 -16.65 -12.92
N PRO A 107 3.15 -17.75 -13.39
CA PRO A 107 2.91 -18.93 -12.58
C PRO A 107 4.14 -19.39 -11.81
N ASN A 108 3.98 -19.59 -10.51
CA ASN A 108 5.03 -20.01 -9.55
C ASN A 108 6.26 -19.08 -9.48
N HIS A 109 6.23 -17.91 -10.12
CA HIS A 109 7.35 -16.97 -10.14
C HIS A 109 7.01 -15.61 -9.54
N SER A 110 5.88 -15.01 -9.92
CA SER A 110 5.51 -13.71 -9.36
C SER A 110 4.05 -13.33 -9.54
N VAL A 111 3.57 -12.54 -8.59
CA VAL A 111 2.30 -11.81 -8.66
C VAL A 111 2.60 -10.33 -8.47
N THR A 112 2.10 -9.49 -9.38
CA THR A 112 2.24 -8.04 -9.29
C THR A 112 0.88 -7.40 -9.09
N PHE A 113 0.78 -6.58 -8.05
CA PHE A 113 -0.40 -5.78 -7.77
C PHE A 113 -0.11 -4.30 -7.95
N THR A 114 -1.11 -3.56 -8.44
CA THR A 114 -1.22 -2.12 -8.28
C THR A 114 -2.25 -1.82 -7.22
N LEU A 115 -1.96 -0.83 -6.39
CA LEU A 115 -2.87 -0.39 -5.34
C LEU A 115 -3.29 1.05 -5.62
N GLU A 116 -4.50 1.40 -5.19
CA GLU A 116 -4.95 2.78 -5.08
C GLU A 116 -5.55 2.97 -3.69
N GLY A 117 -5.21 4.07 -3.06
CA GLY A 117 -5.71 4.41 -1.73
C GLY A 117 -6.36 5.77 -1.69
N ALA A 118 -6.92 6.16 -0.55
CA ALA A 118 -7.43 7.49 -0.33
C ALA A 118 -6.29 8.52 -0.37
N GLY A 119 -6.47 9.60 -1.13
CA GLY A 119 -5.48 10.67 -1.27
C GLY A 119 -5.29 11.13 -2.71
N PRO A 120 -4.19 11.85 -2.99
CA PRO A 120 -3.88 12.24 -4.36
C PRO A 120 -3.61 10.99 -5.21
N PRO A 121 -3.87 11.05 -6.52
CA PRO A 121 -3.61 9.92 -7.40
C PRO A 121 -2.17 9.42 -7.26
N HIS A 122 -2.02 8.22 -6.82
CA HIS A 122 -0.75 7.48 -6.74
C HIS A 122 -1.06 6.00 -6.82
N PHE A 123 -0.19 5.25 -7.45
CA PHE A 123 -0.39 3.85 -7.71
C PHE A 123 0.81 3.04 -7.17
N PRO A 124 0.81 2.74 -5.86
CA PRO A 124 1.81 1.85 -5.29
C PRO A 124 1.83 0.51 -6.02
N THR A 125 3.01 -0.05 -6.16
CA THR A 125 3.21 -1.37 -6.74
C THR A 125 3.70 -2.33 -5.67
N MET A 126 3.11 -3.50 -5.62
CA MET A 126 3.48 -4.59 -4.73
C MET A 126 3.76 -5.84 -5.58
N VAL A 127 4.96 -6.38 -5.44
CA VAL A 127 5.42 -7.54 -6.21
C VAL A 127 5.81 -8.65 -5.26
N PHE A 128 5.11 -9.76 -5.32
CA PHE A 128 5.54 -11.01 -4.71
C PHE A 128 6.34 -11.81 -5.71
N LYS A 129 7.52 -12.27 -5.30
CA LYS A 129 8.37 -13.21 -6.06
C LYS A 129 8.55 -14.48 -5.27
N PHE A 130 8.51 -15.61 -5.96
CA PHE A 130 8.61 -16.92 -5.38
C PHE A 130 9.85 -17.64 -5.90
N GLU A 131 10.56 -18.29 -5.00
CA GLU A 131 11.72 -19.12 -5.29
C GLU A 131 11.55 -20.45 -4.55
N GLU A 132 11.43 -21.55 -5.30
CA GLU A 132 11.36 -22.88 -4.74
C GLU A 132 12.75 -23.27 -4.18
N LEU A 133 12.81 -23.48 -2.87
CA LEU A 133 14.02 -23.92 -2.18
C LEU A 133 14.08 -25.46 -2.09
N SER A 134 12.93 -26.11 -1.99
CA SER A 134 12.69 -27.54 -2.05
C SER A 134 11.21 -27.80 -2.33
N PRO A 135 10.77 -29.03 -2.63
CA PRO A 135 9.36 -29.35 -2.91
C PRO A 135 8.38 -28.87 -1.85
N GLU A 136 8.81 -28.79 -0.59
CA GLU A 136 7.99 -28.39 0.56
C GLU A 136 8.43 -27.04 1.15
N LYS A 137 9.21 -26.23 0.40
CA LYS A 137 9.75 -24.99 0.96
C LYS A 137 9.93 -23.91 -0.08
N THR A 138 9.29 -22.77 0.14
CA THR A 138 9.28 -21.63 -0.76
C THR A 138 9.80 -20.37 -0.07
N LYS A 139 10.70 -19.67 -0.71
CA LYS A 139 11.09 -18.32 -0.34
C LYS A 139 10.18 -17.33 -1.04
N VAL A 140 9.58 -16.44 -0.28
CA VAL A 140 8.74 -15.35 -0.76
C VAL A 140 9.45 -14.03 -0.54
N VAL A 141 9.54 -13.23 -1.58
CA VAL A 141 10.13 -11.88 -1.55
C VAL A 141 9.04 -10.89 -1.92
N LEU A 142 8.64 -10.05 -0.97
CA LEU A 142 7.74 -8.92 -1.19
C LEU A 142 8.55 -7.67 -1.48
N ALA A 143 8.40 -7.09 -2.65
CA ALA A 143 8.93 -5.77 -2.99
C ALA A 143 7.77 -4.76 -3.11
N PHE A 144 7.87 -3.68 -2.36
CA PHE A 144 6.88 -2.60 -2.36
C PHE A 144 7.52 -1.30 -2.81
N THR A 145 6.85 -0.60 -3.72
CA THR A 145 7.27 0.72 -4.21
C THR A 145 6.08 1.66 -4.19
N ASN A 146 6.26 2.83 -3.58
CA ASN A 146 5.28 3.92 -3.61
C ASN A 146 5.97 5.24 -3.90
N ARG A 147 5.30 6.11 -4.68
CA ARG A 147 5.71 7.49 -4.90
C ARG A 147 4.59 8.43 -4.46
N MET A 148 4.91 9.31 -3.53
CA MET A 148 4.00 10.34 -3.05
C MET A 148 4.48 11.71 -3.52
N PRO A 149 3.70 12.41 -4.38
CA PRO A 149 4.11 13.72 -4.88
C PRO A 149 4.08 14.79 -3.78
N PRO A 150 4.90 15.84 -3.90
CA PRO A 150 4.78 17.05 -3.07
C PRO A 150 3.39 17.71 -3.23
N PRO A 151 2.84 18.33 -2.18
CA PRO A 151 3.32 18.37 -0.80
C PRO A 151 2.89 17.18 0.07
N PHE A 152 2.19 16.19 -0.51
CA PHE A 152 1.60 15.04 0.21
C PHE A 152 2.66 14.09 0.79
N ASN A 153 3.87 14.05 0.20
CA ASN A 153 5.02 13.33 0.75
C ASN A 153 5.34 13.79 2.19
N LEU A 154 5.15 15.06 2.49
CA LEU A 154 5.36 15.60 3.84
C LEU A 154 4.40 14.96 4.83
N ILE A 155 3.10 15.00 4.54
CA ILE A 155 2.06 14.40 5.40
C ILE A 155 2.30 12.91 5.56
N TRP A 156 2.61 12.20 4.47
CA TRP A 156 2.89 10.77 4.47
C TRP A 156 4.04 10.39 5.41
N ASN A 157 5.13 11.16 5.37
CA ASN A 157 6.30 10.90 6.20
C ASN A 157 6.10 11.31 7.66
N PHE A 158 5.54 12.50 7.92
CA PHE A 158 5.31 12.99 9.29
C PHE A 158 4.21 12.25 10.03
N ALA A 159 3.14 11.85 9.35
CA ALA A 159 2.10 11.02 9.95
C ALA A 159 2.54 9.57 10.23
N GLY A 160 3.78 9.20 9.84
CA GLY A 160 4.32 7.86 10.06
C GLY A 160 3.65 6.78 9.22
N ILE A 161 2.91 7.17 8.16
CA ILE A 161 2.16 6.25 7.30
C ILE A 161 3.15 5.30 6.61
N SER A 162 4.30 5.79 6.17
CA SER A 162 5.35 4.97 5.54
C SER A 162 5.86 3.85 6.47
N LYS A 163 6.10 4.17 7.74
CA LYS A 163 6.52 3.18 8.75
C LYS A 163 5.40 2.19 9.06
N TRP A 164 4.17 2.67 9.13
CA TRP A 164 3.01 1.82 9.38
C TRP A 164 2.77 0.85 8.22
N THR A 165 2.81 1.32 6.96
CA THR A 165 2.66 0.48 5.76
C THR A 165 3.68 -0.65 5.75
N ARG A 166 4.96 -0.35 5.98
CA ARG A 166 6.00 -1.38 6.06
C ARG A 166 5.73 -2.38 7.18
N LYS A 167 5.34 -1.91 8.38
CA LYS A 167 5.01 -2.78 9.52
C LYS A 167 3.85 -3.72 9.22
N MET A 168 2.90 -3.31 8.39
CA MET A 168 1.79 -4.16 7.95
C MET A 168 2.27 -5.30 7.07
N HIS A 169 3.08 -5.00 6.06
CA HIS A 169 3.63 -6.03 5.16
C HIS A 169 4.60 -7.00 5.83
N VAL A 170 5.24 -6.61 6.94
CA VAL A 170 6.06 -7.53 7.75
C VAL A 170 5.19 -8.52 8.54
N LYS A 171 3.90 -8.21 8.77
CA LYS A 171 2.96 -9.10 9.46
C LYS A 171 2.26 -10.10 8.54
N ASP A 172 2.19 -9.79 7.23
CA ASP A 172 1.70 -10.67 6.18
C ASP A 172 2.76 -11.73 5.86
#